data_c51b1ac5cc7ba1d7daef438b2e7655f3
#
_entry.id   c51b1ac5cc7ba1d7daef438b2e7655f3
#
_cell.length_a   1.000
_cell.length_b   1.000
_cell.length_c   1.000
_cell.angle_alpha   90.00
_cell.angle_beta   90.00
_cell.angle_gamma   90.00
#
_symmetry.space_group_name_H-M   'P 1'
#
loop_
_entity.id
_entity.type
_entity.pdbx_description
1 polymer ?
#
loop_
_entity_poly.entity_id
_entity_poly.type
_entity_poly.pdbx_seq_one_letter_code
_entity_poly.pdbx_strand_id
1 'polypeptide(L)'
;NLYILWVCTFIAGIAFSELMPFMSLYVSQLGHFSKAQVSFYSGLVYAATFLVTAIVSPLWGMLADIKGRKIMLIRASFGMAFAMFLMGLVTNVWELIALRALQGLFSGFISNAQALIASQTPRKHSGKALGTLVTGSTSGMLMGPIIGGVLAQFFSIRDTFFITASLLALAG
;
A
#
# COMPACT_ATOMS: atom_id res chain seq x y z
N ASN A 1 3.88 3.98 21.56
CA ASN A 1 3.76 3.01 20.45
C ASN A 1 2.50 3.23 19.57
N LEU A 2 1.31 3.54 20.17
CA LEU A 2 0.07 3.75 19.40
C LEU A 2 0.20 4.91 18.40
N TYR A 3 0.74 6.05 18.81
CA TYR A 3 0.91 7.22 17.93
C TYR A 3 1.91 6.98 16.80
N ILE A 4 2.98 6.23 17.05
CA ILE A 4 3.94 5.84 16.02
C ILE A 4 3.24 4.96 14.99
N LEU A 5 2.52 3.94 15.43
CA LEU A 5 1.74 3.07 14.53
C LEU A 5 0.63 3.84 13.80
N TRP A 6 0.04 4.85 14.44
CA TRP A 6 -0.92 5.73 13.78
C TRP A 6 -0.30 6.48 12.59
N VAL A 7 0.88 7.08 12.79
CA VAL A 7 1.62 7.76 11.70
C VAL A 7 2.01 6.76 10.61
N CYS A 8 2.51 5.58 10.99
CA CYS A 8 2.90 4.56 10.02
C CYS A 8 1.70 4.04 9.21
N THR A 9 0.54 3.83 9.85
CA THR A 9 -0.69 3.43 9.14
C THR A 9 -1.27 4.55 8.28
N PHE A 10 -1.09 5.81 8.69
CA PHE A 10 -1.44 6.97 7.88
C PHE A 10 -0.60 7.03 6.60
N ILE A 11 0.72 6.88 6.69
CA ILE A 11 1.62 6.81 5.54
C ILE A 11 1.28 5.63 4.64
N ALA A 12 1.03 4.45 5.22
CA ALA A 12 0.63 3.26 4.46
C ALA A 12 -0.72 3.47 3.75
N GLY A 13 -1.66 4.17 4.38
CA GLY A 13 -2.94 4.54 3.78
C GLY A 13 -2.78 5.48 2.59
N ILE A 14 -1.92 6.49 2.69
CA ILE A 14 -1.57 7.38 1.57
C ILE A 14 -0.99 6.53 0.43
N ALA A 15 0.06 5.76 0.70
CA ALA A 15 0.75 4.93 -0.29
C ALA A 15 -0.18 3.96 -1.02
N PHE A 16 -1.20 3.46 -0.34
CA PHE A 16 -2.18 2.55 -0.93
C PHE A 16 -3.15 3.27 -1.88
N SER A 17 -3.56 4.50 -1.55
CA SER A 17 -4.66 5.19 -2.24
C SER A 17 -4.22 6.29 -3.20
N GLU A 18 -3.02 6.87 -3.04
CA GLU A 18 -2.55 8.01 -3.85
C GLU A 18 -2.52 7.71 -5.36
N LEU A 19 -2.22 6.48 -5.73
CA LEU A 19 -2.08 6.06 -7.12
C LEU A 19 -3.40 5.64 -7.76
N MET A 20 -4.47 5.47 -6.97
CA MET A 20 -5.76 5.02 -7.51
C MET A 20 -6.27 5.90 -8.67
N PRO A 21 -6.32 7.23 -8.55
CA PRO A 21 -6.83 8.06 -9.65
C PRO A 21 -5.87 8.15 -10.84
N PHE A 22 -4.57 7.92 -10.64
CA PHE A 22 -3.55 8.07 -11.68
C PHE A 22 -3.18 6.79 -12.41
N MET A 23 -3.71 5.64 -11.98
CA MET A 23 -3.33 4.35 -12.54
C MET A 23 -3.69 4.24 -14.03
N SER A 24 -4.87 4.70 -14.42
CA SER A 24 -5.28 4.72 -15.83
C SER A 24 -4.41 5.65 -16.68
N LEU A 25 -4.01 6.80 -16.12
CA LEU A 25 -3.10 7.71 -16.78
C LEU A 25 -1.69 7.08 -16.92
N TYR A 26 -1.21 6.42 -15.88
CA TYR A 26 0.08 5.74 -15.91
C TYR A 26 0.09 4.59 -16.95
N VAL A 27 -0.96 3.77 -16.99
CA VAL A 27 -1.13 2.73 -18.01
C VAL A 27 -1.11 3.33 -19.42
N SER A 28 -1.77 4.47 -19.64
CA SER A 28 -1.79 5.14 -20.96
C SER A 28 -0.41 5.67 -21.38
N GLN A 29 0.49 5.95 -20.44
CA GLN A 29 1.88 6.37 -20.70
C GLN A 29 2.80 5.20 -21.06
N LEU A 30 2.43 3.98 -20.69
CA LEU A 30 3.25 2.77 -20.92
C LEU A 30 3.05 2.14 -22.32
N GLY A 31 2.16 2.71 -23.16
CA GLY A 31 1.95 2.20 -24.52
C GLY A 31 0.81 2.91 -25.24
N HIS A 32 0.70 2.62 -26.54
CA HIS A 32 -0.40 3.14 -27.36
C HIS A 32 -1.63 2.26 -27.25
N PHE A 33 -2.47 2.52 -26.24
CA PHE A 33 -3.68 1.77 -25.97
C PHE A 33 -4.95 2.56 -26.31
N SER A 34 -5.97 1.87 -26.80
CA SER A 34 -7.31 2.44 -26.90
C SER A 34 -7.91 2.69 -25.51
N LYS A 35 -8.92 3.55 -25.39
CA LYS A 35 -9.59 3.83 -24.11
C LYS A 35 -10.11 2.56 -23.43
N ALA A 36 -10.64 1.62 -24.21
CA ALA A 36 -11.12 0.33 -23.69
C ALA A 36 -9.98 -0.53 -23.13
N GLN A 37 -8.84 -0.55 -23.83
CA GLN A 37 -7.64 -1.28 -23.38
C GLN A 37 -7.04 -0.65 -22.11
N VAL A 38 -6.98 0.67 -21.99
CA VAL A 38 -6.53 1.37 -20.78
C VAL A 38 -7.40 0.96 -19.59
N SER A 39 -8.72 0.98 -19.74
CA SER A 39 -9.65 0.57 -18.70
C SER A 39 -9.46 -0.89 -18.31
N PHE A 40 -9.30 -1.79 -19.29
CA PHE A 40 -9.07 -3.21 -19.05
C PHE A 40 -7.77 -3.47 -18.30
N TYR A 41 -6.65 -2.91 -18.77
CA TYR A 41 -5.35 -3.09 -18.12
C TYR A 41 -5.31 -2.45 -16.72
N SER A 42 -5.93 -1.29 -16.54
CA SER A 42 -6.05 -0.67 -15.21
C SER A 42 -6.83 -1.56 -14.25
N GLY A 43 -7.93 -2.15 -14.70
CA GLY A 43 -8.68 -3.14 -13.92
C GLY A 43 -7.84 -4.37 -13.58
N LEU A 44 -7.05 -4.89 -14.52
CA LEU A 44 -6.18 -6.04 -14.32
C LEU A 44 -5.05 -5.74 -13.31
N VAL A 45 -4.47 -4.54 -13.36
CA VAL A 45 -3.47 -4.05 -12.41
C VAL A 45 -4.01 -4.07 -10.98
N TYR A 46 -5.24 -3.57 -10.76
CA TYR A 46 -5.89 -3.64 -9.44
C TYR A 46 -6.25 -5.08 -9.05
N ALA A 47 -6.83 -5.84 -9.97
CA ALA A 47 -7.22 -7.22 -9.73
C ALA A 47 -6.01 -8.07 -9.31
N ALA A 48 -4.84 -7.90 -9.93
CA ALA A 48 -3.61 -8.59 -9.59
C ALA A 48 -3.21 -8.35 -8.13
N THR A 49 -3.25 -7.09 -7.67
CA THR A 49 -2.91 -6.74 -6.28
C THR A 49 -3.87 -7.39 -5.29
N PHE A 50 -5.18 -7.22 -5.49
CA PHE A 50 -6.17 -7.72 -4.54
C PHE A 50 -6.27 -9.25 -4.54
N LEU A 51 -6.14 -9.89 -5.70
CA LEU A 51 -6.20 -11.34 -5.83
C LEU A 51 -5.01 -12.00 -5.11
N VAL A 52 -3.81 -11.50 -5.33
CA VAL A 52 -2.61 -12.00 -4.63
C VAL A 52 -2.73 -11.73 -3.13
N THR A 53 -3.16 -10.54 -2.73
CA THR A 53 -3.41 -10.21 -1.32
C THR A 53 -4.39 -11.19 -0.68
N ALA A 54 -5.50 -11.50 -1.32
CA ALA A 54 -6.49 -12.45 -0.81
C ALA A 54 -5.92 -13.86 -0.61
N ILE A 55 -5.12 -14.34 -1.57
CA ILE A 55 -4.50 -15.67 -1.51
C ILE A 55 -3.44 -15.75 -0.39
N VAL A 56 -2.60 -14.71 -0.25
CA VAL A 56 -1.46 -14.78 0.69
C VAL A 56 -1.81 -14.30 2.09
N SER A 57 -2.92 -13.59 2.28
CA SER A 57 -3.33 -13.04 3.58
C SER A 57 -3.42 -14.09 4.70
N PRO A 58 -4.04 -15.27 4.48
CA PRO A 58 -4.06 -16.33 5.50
C PRO A 58 -2.67 -16.83 5.87
N LEU A 59 -1.76 -16.96 4.88
CA LEU A 59 -0.39 -17.42 5.11
C LEU A 59 0.39 -16.42 5.97
N TRP A 60 0.24 -15.13 5.70
CA TRP A 60 0.88 -14.09 6.49
C TRP A 60 0.28 -13.96 7.88
N GLY A 61 -1.01 -14.23 8.05
CA GLY A 61 -1.66 -14.31 9.35
C GLY A 61 -1.04 -15.40 10.23
N MET A 62 -0.94 -16.63 9.72
CA MET A 62 -0.29 -17.75 10.41
C MET A 62 1.19 -17.44 10.74
N LEU A 63 1.92 -16.86 9.79
CA LEU A 63 3.32 -16.53 10.00
C LEU A 63 3.50 -15.41 11.04
N ALA A 64 2.57 -14.45 11.09
CA ALA A 64 2.56 -13.39 12.10
C ALA A 64 2.35 -13.93 13.53
N ASP A 65 1.56 -15.00 13.68
CA ASP A 65 1.33 -15.65 14.96
C ASP A 65 2.57 -16.43 15.42
N ILE A 66 3.38 -16.96 14.49
CA ILE A 66 4.61 -17.73 14.81
C ILE A 66 5.82 -16.80 15.01
N LYS A 67 6.07 -15.88 14.07
CA LYS A 67 7.29 -15.04 14.06
C LYS A 67 7.11 -13.67 14.73
N GLY A 68 5.88 -13.35 15.10
CA GLY A 68 5.55 -12.08 15.75
C GLY A 68 5.14 -10.98 14.75
N ARG A 69 4.14 -10.22 15.16
CA ARG A 69 3.49 -9.19 14.33
C ARG A 69 4.40 -8.02 13.96
N LYS A 70 5.38 -7.69 14.82
CA LYS A 70 6.35 -6.62 14.56
C LYS A 70 7.22 -6.93 13.34
N ILE A 71 7.71 -8.17 13.23
CA ILE A 71 8.55 -8.61 12.09
C ILE A 71 7.72 -8.56 10.80
N MET A 72 6.43 -8.92 10.87
CA MET A 72 5.53 -8.85 9.72
C MET A 72 5.24 -7.42 9.27
N LEU A 73 5.19 -6.45 10.20
CA LEU A 73 5.06 -5.03 9.86
C LEU A 73 6.29 -4.53 9.10
N ILE A 74 7.48 -4.79 9.62
CA ILE A 74 8.75 -4.41 8.98
C ILE A 74 8.84 -5.03 7.58
N ARG A 75 8.56 -6.32 7.45
CA ARG A 75 8.52 -7.01 6.16
C ARG A 75 7.55 -6.34 5.18
N ALA A 76 6.32 -6.03 5.63
CA ALA A 76 5.30 -5.44 4.79
C ALA A 76 5.70 -4.04 4.32
N SER A 77 6.26 -3.22 5.21
CA SER A 77 6.71 -1.87 4.89
C SER A 77 7.83 -1.87 3.87
N PHE A 78 8.91 -2.60 4.12
CA PHE A 78 10.05 -2.67 3.19
C PHE A 78 9.68 -3.37 1.88
N GLY A 79 8.87 -4.43 1.92
CA GLY A 79 8.41 -5.10 0.71
C GLY A 79 7.53 -4.21 -0.17
N MET A 80 6.61 -3.45 0.43
CA MET A 80 5.81 -2.47 -0.30
C MET A 80 6.66 -1.31 -0.83
N ALA A 81 7.62 -0.80 -0.05
CA ALA A 81 8.55 0.24 -0.49
C ALA A 81 9.37 -0.22 -1.69
N PHE A 82 9.89 -1.45 -1.66
CA PHE A 82 10.62 -2.05 -2.76
C PHE A 82 9.76 -2.21 -4.03
N ALA A 83 8.54 -2.72 -3.89
CA ALA A 83 7.62 -2.84 -5.00
C ALA A 83 7.27 -1.47 -5.61
N MET A 84 7.03 -0.46 -4.78
CA MET A 84 6.78 0.92 -5.22
C MET A 84 7.98 1.51 -5.96
N PHE A 85 9.18 1.33 -5.44
CA PHE A 85 10.40 1.79 -6.10
C PHE A 85 10.54 1.18 -7.50
N LEU A 86 10.35 -0.13 -7.63
CA LEU A 86 10.40 -0.81 -8.93
C LEU A 86 9.29 -0.33 -9.88
N MET A 87 8.09 -0.01 -9.38
CA MET A 87 7.01 0.53 -10.21
C MET A 87 7.35 1.89 -10.84
N GLY A 88 8.22 2.68 -10.22
CA GLY A 88 8.75 3.90 -10.83
C GLY A 88 9.66 3.65 -12.04
N LEU A 89 10.23 2.46 -12.17
CA LEU A 89 11.16 2.07 -13.26
C LEU A 89 10.49 1.32 -14.41
N VAL A 90 9.20 1.01 -14.30
CA VAL A 90 8.43 0.21 -15.26
C VAL A 90 8.43 0.85 -16.66
N THR A 91 8.58 0.01 -17.67
CA THR A 91 8.57 0.41 -19.08
C THR A 91 7.37 -0.11 -19.87
N ASN A 92 6.68 -1.13 -19.35
CA ASN A 92 5.50 -1.72 -20.01
C ASN A 92 4.42 -2.14 -19.00
N VAL A 93 3.20 -2.35 -19.50
CA VAL A 93 2.04 -2.67 -18.66
C VAL A 93 2.15 -4.04 -17.97
N TRP A 94 2.84 -5.00 -18.57
CA TRP A 94 2.98 -6.34 -17.99
C TRP A 94 3.90 -6.34 -16.76
N GLU A 95 4.98 -5.56 -16.83
CA GLU A 95 5.83 -5.31 -15.65
C GLU A 95 5.05 -4.65 -14.53
N LEU A 96 4.19 -3.68 -14.85
CA LEU A 96 3.34 -3.03 -13.87
C LEU A 96 2.37 -4.02 -13.20
N ILE A 97 1.74 -4.91 -13.96
CA ILE A 97 0.85 -5.95 -13.43
C ILE A 97 1.62 -6.90 -12.51
N ALA A 98 2.81 -7.35 -12.92
CA ALA A 98 3.66 -8.23 -12.12
C ALA A 98 4.09 -7.56 -10.80
N LEU A 99 4.48 -6.29 -10.84
CA LEU A 99 4.88 -5.54 -9.64
C LEU A 99 3.69 -5.22 -8.72
N ARG A 100 2.50 -5.05 -9.27
CA ARG A 100 1.28 -4.95 -8.47
C ARG A 100 0.91 -6.26 -7.79
N ALA A 101 1.12 -7.39 -8.44
CA ALA A 101 1.02 -8.69 -7.81
C ALA A 101 2.06 -8.84 -6.69
N LEU A 102 3.30 -8.42 -6.92
CA LEU A 102 4.36 -8.38 -5.90
C LEU A 102 3.99 -7.48 -4.72
N GLN A 103 3.41 -6.30 -4.97
CA GLN A 103 2.90 -5.42 -3.91
C GLN A 103 1.80 -6.11 -3.10
N GLY A 104 0.90 -6.84 -3.76
CA GLY A 104 -0.11 -7.67 -3.11
C GLY A 104 0.51 -8.73 -2.20
N LEU A 105 1.63 -9.35 -2.63
CA LEU A 105 2.37 -10.32 -1.82
C LEU A 105 2.93 -9.70 -0.53
N PHE A 106 3.39 -8.47 -0.55
CA PHE A 106 3.90 -7.75 0.64
C PHE A 106 2.83 -6.97 1.40
N SER A 107 1.57 -7.05 1.00
CA SER A 107 0.46 -6.38 1.68
C SER A 107 0.25 -6.86 3.12
N GLY A 108 -0.70 -6.23 3.81
CA GLY A 108 -1.08 -6.62 5.17
C GLY A 108 -0.47 -5.74 6.27
N PHE A 109 0.15 -4.61 5.96
CA PHE A 109 0.69 -3.68 6.96
C PHE A 109 -0.40 -3.20 7.92
N ILE A 110 -1.53 -2.69 7.41
CA ILE A 110 -2.62 -2.15 8.22
C ILE A 110 -3.25 -3.21 9.12
N SER A 111 -3.52 -4.40 8.59
CA SER A 111 -4.11 -5.51 9.35
C SER A 111 -3.15 -6.04 10.44
N ASN A 112 -1.86 -6.15 10.16
CA ASN A 112 -0.86 -6.51 11.16
C ASN A 112 -0.69 -5.44 12.25
N ALA A 113 -0.78 -4.15 11.90
CA ALA A 113 -0.73 -3.06 12.86
C ALA A 113 -1.95 -3.10 13.82
N GLN A 114 -3.15 -3.32 13.28
CA GLN A 114 -4.36 -3.49 14.06
C GLN A 114 -4.27 -4.69 15.00
N ALA A 115 -3.80 -5.81 14.49
CA ALA A 115 -3.64 -7.02 15.27
C ALA A 115 -2.54 -6.89 16.35
N LEU A 116 -1.46 -6.14 16.08
CA LEU A 116 -0.41 -5.83 17.07
C LEU A 116 -1.00 -4.99 18.24
N ILE A 117 -1.72 -3.93 17.92
CA ILE A 117 -2.37 -3.10 18.94
C ILE A 117 -3.42 -3.89 19.74
N ALA A 118 -4.23 -4.72 19.07
CA ALA A 118 -5.19 -5.57 19.74
C ALA A 118 -4.54 -6.53 20.74
N SER A 119 -3.37 -7.08 20.43
CA SER A 119 -2.63 -7.99 21.31
C SER A 119 -1.92 -7.31 22.48
N GLN A 120 -1.55 -6.04 22.34
CA GLN A 120 -0.80 -5.27 23.33
C GLN A 120 -1.70 -4.41 24.24
N THR A 121 -2.98 -4.26 23.91
CA THR A 121 -3.90 -3.40 24.64
C THR A 121 -4.87 -4.22 25.49
N PRO A 122 -5.06 -3.90 26.78
CA PRO A 122 -6.07 -4.55 27.61
C PRO A 122 -7.46 -4.48 26.99
N ARG A 123 -8.26 -5.54 27.13
CA ARG A 123 -9.61 -5.65 26.51
C ARG A 123 -10.50 -4.42 26.74
N LYS A 124 -10.40 -3.82 27.93
CA LYS A 124 -11.16 -2.61 28.31
C LYS A 124 -10.87 -1.40 27.43
N HIS A 125 -9.65 -1.28 26.87
CA HIS A 125 -9.20 -0.13 26.08
C HIS A 125 -8.94 -0.47 24.62
N SER A 126 -9.09 -1.74 24.22
CA SER A 126 -8.79 -2.23 22.89
C SER A 126 -9.62 -1.55 21.80
N GLY A 127 -10.92 -1.34 22.05
CA GLY A 127 -11.80 -0.65 21.10
C GLY A 127 -11.36 0.80 20.81
N LYS A 128 -10.98 1.54 21.86
CA LYS A 128 -10.48 2.92 21.68
C LYS A 128 -9.15 2.95 20.94
N ALA A 129 -8.23 2.06 21.26
CA ALA A 129 -6.92 1.99 20.62
C ALA A 129 -7.03 1.61 19.14
N LEU A 130 -7.85 0.60 18.81
CA LEU A 130 -8.14 0.20 17.43
C LEU A 130 -8.87 1.31 16.66
N GLY A 131 -9.87 1.93 17.25
CA GLY A 131 -10.56 3.07 16.63
C GLY A 131 -9.60 4.20 16.29
N THR A 132 -8.69 4.56 17.22
CA THR A 132 -7.64 5.55 16.95
C THR A 132 -6.73 5.12 15.80
N LEU A 133 -6.30 3.86 15.75
CA LEU A 133 -5.44 3.37 14.68
C LEU A 133 -6.12 3.39 13.31
N VAL A 134 -7.40 3.03 13.27
CA VAL A 134 -8.23 3.05 12.05
C VAL A 134 -8.37 4.48 11.52
N THR A 135 -8.48 5.50 12.38
CA THR A 135 -8.51 6.90 11.91
C THR A 135 -7.23 7.26 11.14
N GLY A 136 -6.07 6.73 11.55
CA GLY A 136 -4.81 6.94 10.83
C GLY A 136 -4.87 6.39 9.39
N SER A 137 -5.18 5.11 9.23
CA SER A 137 -5.27 4.49 7.92
C SER A 137 -6.35 5.11 7.03
N THR A 138 -7.54 5.40 7.61
CA THR A 138 -8.65 6.01 6.85
C THR A 138 -8.32 7.43 6.42
N SER A 139 -7.74 8.25 7.30
CA SER A 139 -7.30 9.61 6.95
C SER A 139 -6.23 9.57 5.87
N GLY A 140 -5.28 8.63 5.96
CA GLY A 140 -4.28 8.42 4.92
C GLY A 140 -4.91 8.07 3.57
N MET A 141 -5.87 7.14 3.57
CA MET A 141 -6.60 6.76 2.34
C MET A 141 -7.40 7.92 1.73
N LEU A 142 -7.99 8.78 2.55
CA LEU A 142 -8.72 9.97 2.07
C LEU A 142 -7.78 11.05 1.53
N MET A 143 -6.62 11.23 2.16
CA MET A 143 -5.63 12.23 1.76
C MET A 143 -4.75 11.77 0.60
N GLY A 144 -4.61 10.46 0.39
CA GLY A 144 -3.75 9.91 -0.65
C GLY A 144 -4.01 10.47 -2.05
N PRO A 145 -5.25 10.46 -2.57
CA PRO A 145 -5.57 11.03 -3.88
C PRO A 145 -5.26 12.52 -3.97
N ILE A 146 -5.44 13.28 -2.88
CA ILE A 146 -5.13 14.72 -2.83
C ILE A 146 -3.61 14.93 -2.89
N ILE A 147 -2.87 14.23 -2.05
CA ILE A 147 -1.40 14.30 -2.00
C ILE A 147 -0.81 13.82 -3.33
N GLY A 148 -1.27 12.68 -3.84
CA GLY A 148 -0.86 12.15 -5.14
C GLY A 148 -1.17 13.12 -6.27
N GLY A 149 -2.34 13.81 -6.24
CA GLY A 149 -2.70 14.84 -7.21
C GLY A 149 -1.78 16.03 -7.19
N VAL A 150 -1.44 16.53 -6.01
CA VAL A 150 -0.48 17.64 -5.86
C VAL A 150 0.91 17.19 -6.32
N LEU A 151 1.38 16.02 -5.91
CA LEU A 151 2.67 15.51 -6.33
C LEU A 151 2.74 15.34 -7.86
N ALA A 152 1.69 14.81 -8.49
CA ALA A 152 1.62 14.62 -9.93
C ALA A 152 1.58 15.94 -10.74
N GLN A 153 1.22 17.07 -10.12
CA GLN A 153 1.29 18.40 -10.75
C GLN A 153 2.71 18.98 -10.78
N PHE A 154 3.49 18.73 -9.72
CA PHE A 154 4.84 19.27 -9.58
C PHE A 154 5.93 18.29 -10.01
N PHE A 155 5.64 16.99 -9.96
CA PHE A 155 6.55 15.89 -10.27
C PHE A 155 5.92 14.95 -11.28
N SER A 156 6.74 14.08 -11.89
CA SER A 156 6.19 13.02 -12.74
C SER A 156 5.51 11.94 -11.88
N ILE A 157 4.62 11.15 -12.50
CA ILE A 157 4.01 9.99 -11.82
C ILE A 157 5.09 9.03 -11.30
N ARG A 158 6.21 8.91 -12.03
CA ARG A 158 7.35 8.08 -11.61
C ARG A 158 8.01 8.60 -10.33
N ASP A 159 8.19 9.92 -10.22
CA ASP A 159 8.78 10.52 -9.02
C ASP A 159 7.88 10.31 -7.80
N THR A 160 6.56 10.33 -7.99
CA THR A 160 5.60 10.03 -6.93
C THR A 160 5.81 8.61 -6.36
N PHE A 161 6.08 7.60 -7.21
CA PHE A 161 6.44 6.26 -6.74
C PHE A 161 7.70 6.24 -5.88
N PHE A 162 8.74 7.00 -6.24
CA PHE A 162 9.98 7.06 -5.46
C PHE A 162 9.80 7.77 -4.12
N ILE A 163 9.04 8.86 -4.09
CA ILE A 163 8.71 9.59 -2.86
C ILE A 163 7.96 8.66 -1.90
N THR A 164 6.94 7.98 -2.39
CA THR A 164 6.14 7.06 -1.57
C THR A 164 6.92 5.85 -1.10
N ALA A 165 7.78 5.29 -1.95
CA ALA A 165 8.69 4.22 -1.56
C ALA A 165 9.60 4.65 -0.40
N SER A 166 10.14 5.87 -0.45
CA SER A 166 10.98 6.42 0.61
C SER A 166 10.22 6.62 1.91
N LEU A 167 8.99 7.14 1.85
CA LEU A 167 8.12 7.31 3.03
C LEU A 167 7.75 5.97 3.66
N LEU A 168 7.45 4.94 2.86
CA LEU A 168 7.16 3.59 3.35
C LEU A 168 8.39 2.94 4.00
N ALA A 169 9.57 3.15 3.43
CA ALA A 169 10.81 2.64 4.03
C ALA A 169 11.12 3.31 5.38
N LEU A 170 10.78 4.59 5.55
CA LEU A 170 10.93 5.30 6.83
C LEU A 170 9.87 4.87 7.87
N ALA A 171 8.72 4.37 7.43
CA ALA A 171 7.66 3.89 8.31
C ALA A 171 7.89 2.46 8.85
N GLY A 172 8.83 1.70 8.30
CA GLY A 172 9.19 0.32 8.70
C GLY A 172 10.25 0.27 9.74
#